data_d2834a58554d7f3a5e519bf02fa9c88f
#
_entry.id   d2834a58554d7f3a5e519bf02fa9c88f
#
_cell.length_a   1.000
_cell.length_b   1.000
_cell.length_c   1.000
_cell.angle_alpha   90.00
_cell.angle_beta   90.00
_cell.angle_gamma   90.00
#
_symmetry.space_group_name_H-M   'P 1'
#
loop_
_entity.id
_entity.type
_entity.pdbx_description
1 polymer ?
#
loop_
_entity_poly.entity_id
_entity_poly.type
_entity_poly.pdbx_seq_one_letter_code
_entity_poly.pdbx_strand_id
1 'polypeptide(L)'
;MRFAVAFAAVAALVLPGTAVARECGIPDSNPLWVDFAGHDAPLPQKPGLTLAFTSGTVKPSEARAAGAATVFFDLNFNNRVGTPTVPADPATINDRADRLFDFAVLVTGCQTPWIALNELFGAQTPTPWTTTTAQYRANTLALVRRLAERGARPAVTIANPPYTGGDAAQWWRDLASVAVLIRQVFFTSPNVPELHALGPVRASRAMRTGMRALVRRFTEIGIPASRVALELQFQSAPGTGGREGLQPRSKWLEIVKLEALAARQVTQELKTHSIWSWGWATFSEAGIDRDKSEAVCVYLWVRDQNLCSGPGAAGPDFDPSLTVGQLNLPAGVLCTLPAGQIRSVAVDPLARAIGDRDIAASLVLERLVLQKEVELDARAVLAAELAFVDDHFRGNVSAYLAALQKIALSRGAARGLLLDELRRDAVRARFTPARPGAQQISEFHTTYGGLRARLVETARPVAWLGGRTRGLAIETFAPTRIFSLARRGFVRTIHGRIEVRPLDDTVYLGTIPIAEARPAIEASLNRFARVDAYEAWLAKAEARALAEAVCVADELPTSAVLTLDDLLPFVTAPAA
;
A
#
# COMPACT_ATOMS: atom_id res chain seq x y z
N MET A 1 23.24 -82.58 -12.68
CA MET A 1 22.68 -81.68 -11.65
C MET A 1 22.37 -80.31 -12.27
N ARG A 2 21.11 -80.04 -12.54
CA ARG A 2 20.65 -78.81 -13.12
C ARG A 2 19.89 -78.02 -11.99
N PHE A 3 20.42 -76.89 -11.54
CA PHE A 3 19.74 -76.03 -10.62
C PHE A 3 18.86 -75.02 -11.40
N ALA A 4 17.53 -75.10 -11.20
CA ALA A 4 16.60 -74.19 -11.70
C ALA A 4 16.47 -73.05 -10.65
N VAL A 5 16.78 -71.79 -11.03
CA VAL A 5 16.55 -70.60 -10.23
C VAL A 5 15.17 -70.03 -10.60
N ALA A 6 14.26 -70.13 -9.67
CA ALA A 6 12.93 -69.52 -9.80
C ALA A 6 13.00 -67.99 -9.47
N PHE A 7 12.74 -67.14 -10.45
CA PHE A 7 12.53 -65.74 -10.26
C PHE A 7 11.10 -65.51 -9.80
N ALA A 8 10.92 -65.15 -8.55
CA ALA A 8 9.64 -64.63 -8.04
C ALA A 8 9.51 -63.13 -8.40
N ALA A 9 8.66 -62.84 -9.39
CA ALA A 9 8.28 -61.46 -9.71
C ALA A 9 7.31 -60.92 -8.63
N VAL A 10 7.80 -60.03 -7.77
CA VAL A 10 6.95 -59.25 -6.87
C VAL A 10 6.30 -58.11 -7.69
N ALA A 11 5.05 -58.31 -8.10
CA ALA A 11 4.22 -57.27 -8.64
C ALA A 11 3.87 -56.27 -7.51
N ALA A 12 4.58 -55.17 -7.44
CA ALA A 12 4.18 -54.04 -6.61
C ALA A 12 2.87 -53.45 -7.17
N LEU A 13 1.75 -53.77 -6.52
CA LEU A 13 0.49 -53.08 -6.71
C LEU A 13 0.70 -51.64 -6.29
N VAL A 14 0.97 -50.77 -7.26
CA VAL A 14 0.84 -49.32 -7.07
C VAL A 14 -0.68 -49.05 -6.95
N LEU A 15 -1.19 -49.07 -5.72
CA LEU A 15 -2.50 -48.51 -5.42
C LEU A 15 -2.46 -47.04 -5.91
N PRO A 16 -3.41 -46.62 -6.78
CA PRO A 16 -3.52 -45.22 -7.08
C PRO A 16 -3.75 -44.50 -5.73
N GLY A 17 -2.75 -43.71 -5.32
CA GLY A 17 -2.93 -42.85 -4.16
C GLY A 17 -4.23 -42.12 -4.37
N THR A 18 -5.20 -42.33 -3.47
CA THR A 18 -6.41 -41.54 -3.40
C THR A 18 -5.94 -40.12 -3.23
N ALA A 19 -5.92 -39.36 -4.35
CA ALA A 19 -5.78 -37.93 -4.29
C ALA A 19 -6.90 -37.46 -3.35
N VAL A 20 -6.55 -37.06 -2.15
CA VAL A 20 -7.49 -36.40 -1.22
C VAL A 20 -8.17 -35.35 -2.08
N ALA A 21 -9.47 -35.50 -2.32
CA ALA A 21 -10.23 -34.59 -3.16
C ALA A 21 -9.99 -33.19 -2.60
N ARG A 22 -9.24 -32.36 -3.33
CA ARG A 22 -8.88 -31.01 -2.88
C ARG A 22 -10.18 -30.31 -2.59
N GLU A 23 -10.33 -29.84 -1.35
CA GLU A 23 -11.55 -29.20 -0.91
C GLU A 23 -11.96 -28.12 -1.93
N CYS A 24 -13.15 -28.27 -2.50
CA CYS A 24 -13.76 -27.34 -3.45
C CYS A 24 -13.03 -27.18 -4.80
N GLY A 25 -12.13 -28.07 -5.18
CA GLY A 25 -11.40 -27.98 -6.45
C GLY A 25 -10.38 -26.86 -6.55
N ILE A 26 -10.19 -26.08 -5.48
CA ILE A 26 -9.21 -24.98 -5.45
C ILE A 26 -7.80 -25.56 -5.58
N PRO A 27 -7.00 -25.12 -6.57
CA PRO A 27 -5.67 -25.67 -6.78
C PRO A 27 -4.72 -25.26 -5.63
N ASP A 28 -3.82 -26.19 -5.30
CA ASP A 28 -2.69 -25.91 -4.42
C ASP A 28 -1.53 -25.35 -5.27
N SER A 29 -1.67 -24.12 -5.67
CA SER A 29 -0.68 -23.41 -6.50
C SER A 29 -0.08 -22.24 -5.71
N ASN A 30 1.19 -21.97 -5.97
CA ASN A 30 1.87 -20.80 -5.42
C ASN A 30 2.50 -19.98 -6.57
N PRO A 31 1.96 -18.81 -6.88
CA PRO A 31 0.79 -18.17 -6.26
C PRO A 31 -0.54 -18.85 -6.62
N LEU A 32 -1.49 -18.78 -5.69
CA LEU A 32 -2.88 -19.09 -5.97
C LEU A 32 -3.55 -17.86 -6.59
N TRP A 33 -4.26 -18.07 -7.70
CA TRP A 33 -4.96 -16.98 -8.40
C TRP A 33 -6.48 -17.17 -8.25
N VAL A 34 -7.17 -16.07 -8.00
CA VAL A 34 -8.64 -16.01 -7.88
C VAL A 34 -9.15 -14.87 -8.74
N ASP A 35 -10.02 -15.17 -9.69
CA ASP A 35 -10.46 -14.20 -10.69
C ASP A 35 -11.95 -13.88 -10.50
N PHE A 36 -12.28 -12.60 -10.32
CA PHE A 36 -13.67 -12.18 -10.21
C PHE A 36 -14.37 -12.28 -11.56
N ALA A 37 -15.27 -13.26 -11.68
CA ALA A 37 -15.97 -13.56 -12.91
C ALA A 37 -17.20 -12.69 -13.16
N GLY A 38 -17.90 -12.27 -12.09
CA GLY A 38 -19.14 -11.51 -12.23
C GLY A 38 -20.16 -12.20 -13.15
N HIS A 39 -20.99 -11.41 -13.85
CA HIS A 39 -21.96 -11.93 -14.82
C HIS A 39 -21.43 -11.98 -16.25
N ASP A 40 -20.61 -11.01 -16.65
CA ASP A 40 -20.19 -10.77 -18.03
C ASP A 40 -18.66 -10.67 -18.22
N ALA A 41 -17.91 -11.20 -17.27
CA ALA A 41 -16.47 -11.22 -17.38
C ALA A 41 -16.01 -12.16 -18.51
N PRO A 42 -15.06 -11.76 -19.36
CA PRO A 42 -14.55 -12.57 -20.47
C PRO A 42 -13.58 -13.66 -20.02
N LEU A 43 -13.68 -14.13 -18.79
CA LEU A 43 -12.84 -15.19 -18.23
C LEU A 43 -13.33 -16.56 -18.72
N PRO A 44 -12.44 -17.43 -19.24
CA PRO A 44 -12.83 -18.77 -19.65
C PRO A 44 -13.21 -19.63 -18.43
N GLN A 45 -14.18 -20.51 -18.61
CA GLN A 45 -14.58 -21.48 -17.60
C GLN A 45 -13.88 -22.82 -17.92
N LYS A 46 -12.76 -23.10 -17.26
CA LYS A 46 -11.99 -24.32 -17.52
C LYS A 46 -11.14 -24.74 -16.31
N PRO A 47 -10.61 -25.99 -16.31
CA PRO A 47 -9.71 -26.46 -15.27
C PRO A 47 -8.50 -25.54 -15.07
N GLY A 48 -8.03 -25.43 -13.84
CA GLY A 48 -6.91 -24.56 -13.46
C GLY A 48 -7.29 -23.12 -13.12
N LEU A 49 -8.57 -22.72 -13.33
CA LEU A 49 -9.08 -21.42 -12.87
C LEU A 49 -9.83 -21.56 -11.56
N THR A 50 -9.72 -20.53 -10.72
CA THR A 50 -10.56 -20.31 -9.54
C THR A 50 -11.34 -19.02 -9.75
N LEU A 51 -12.66 -19.13 -9.88
CA LEU A 51 -13.54 -18.04 -10.28
C LEU A 51 -14.43 -17.61 -9.11
N ALA A 52 -14.45 -16.33 -8.82
CA ALA A 52 -15.29 -15.73 -7.79
C ALA A 52 -16.57 -15.16 -8.40
N PHE A 53 -17.74 -15.54 -7.85
CA PHE A 53 -19.07 -15.15 -8.31
C PHE A 53 -19.87 -14.50 -7.18
N THR A 54 -20.71 -13.51 -7.51
CA THR A 54 -21.45 -12.72 -6.52
C THR A 54 -22.80 -13.30 -6.15
N SER A 55 -23.49 -13.96 -7.06
CA SER A 55 -24.85 -14.46 -6.84
C SER A 55 -25.28 -15.42 -7.94
N GLY A 56 -26.42 -16.06 -7.70
CA GLY A 56 -26.96 -17.05 -8.62
C GLY A 56 -26.18 -18.37 -8.60
N THR A 57 -26.74 -19.40 -9.21
CA THR A 57 -26.13 -20.75 -9.25
C THR A 57 -25.84 -21.23 -10.67
N VAL A 58 -26.39 -20.58 -11.68
CA VAL A 58 -26.27 -21.02 -13.09
C VAL A 58 -24.82 -20.90 -13.55
N LYS A 59 -24.26 -19.69 -13.60
CA LYS A 59 -22.86 -19.50 -14.05
C LYS A 59 -21.82 -20.19 -13.15
N PRO A 60 -21.92 -20.15 -11.82
CA PRO A 60 -21.05 -20.96 -10.96
C PRO A 60 -21.17 -22.46 -11.22
N SER A 61 -22.38 -22.99 -11.47
CA SER A 61 -22.54 -24.42 -11.79
C SER A 61 -21.97 -24.78 -13.15
N GLU A 62 -22.12 -23.91 -14.17
CA GLU A 62 -21.48 -24.07 -15.47
C GLU A 62 -19.95 -24.09 -15.35
N ALA A 63 -19.39 -23.15 -14.56
CA ALA A 63 -17.96 -23.09 -14.31
C ALA A 63 -17.43 -24.38 -13.65
N ARG A 64 -18.15 -24.91 -12.66
CA ARG A 64 -17.80 -26.19 -12.03
C ARG A 64 -17.90 -27.36 -12.99
N ALA A 65 -18.97 -27.41 -13.78
CA ALA A 65 -19.13 -28.44 -14.81
C ALA A 65 -18.00 -28.41 -15.84
N ALA A 66 -17.47 -27.22 -16.14
CA ALA A 66 -16.30 -27.02 -16.99
C ALA A 66 -14.96 -27.28 -16.26
N GLY A 67 -14.96 -27.63 -14.97
CA GLY A 67 -13.79 -27.99 -14.17
C GLY A 67 -13.08 -26.83 -13.47
N ALA A 68 -13.65 -25.61 -13.46
CA ALA A 68 -13.14 -24.49 -12.67
C ALA A 68 -13.53 -24.63 -11.20
N ALA A 69 -12.66 -24.19 -10.30
CA ALA A 69 -13.00 -23.96 -8.89
C ALA A 69 -13.84 -22.70 -8.73
N THR A 70 -14.72 -22.67 -7.71
CA THR A 70 -15.61 -21.53 -7.47
C THR A 70 -15.48 -21.01 -6.06
N VAL A 71 -15.50 -19.68 -5.94
CA VAL A 71 -15.49 -18.91 -4.70
C VAL A 71 -16.76 -18.05 -4.66
N PHE A 72 -17.36 -17.88 -3.51
CA PHE A 72 -18.46 -16.94 -3.34
C PHE A 72 -17.91 -15.56 -2.94
N PHE A 73 -18.34 -14.53 -3.65
CA PHE A 73 -17.98 -13.13 -3.37
C PHE A 73 -19.23 -12.35 -2.96
N ASP A 74 -19.32 -11.96 -1.69
CA ASP A 74 -20.47 -11.22 -1.14
C ASP A 74 -20.30 -9.71 -1.34
N LEU A 75 -20.95 -9.16 -2.36
CA LEU A 75 -21.03 -7.71 -2.59
C LEU A 75 -21.83 -6.95 -1.52
N ASN A 76 -22.60 -7.66 -0.71
CA ASN A 76 -23.55 -7.06 0.24
C ASN A 76 -23.05 -7.08 1.69
N PHE A 77 -21.76 -7.05 1.90
CA PHE A 77 -21.17 -7.15 3.24
C PHE A 77 -21.75 -6.12 4.23
N ASN A 78 -21.93 -4.85 3.81
CA ASN A 78 -22.53 -3.82 4.65
C ASN A 78 -24.00 -4.12 5.01
N ASN A 79 -24.71 -4.88 4.20
CA ASN A 79 -26.07 -5.36 4.56
C ASN A 79 -26.01 -6.45 5.63
N ARG A 80 -24.87 -7.12 5.83
CA ARG A 80 -24.69 -8.17 6.85
C ARG A 80 -24.36 -7.58 8.20
N VAL A 81 -23.44 -6.63 8.27
CA VAL A 81 -22.91 -6.08 9.52
C VAL A 81 -23.41 -4.67 9.83
N GLY A 82 -24.11 -4.04 8.89
CA GLY A 82 -24.47 -2.61 8.92
C GLY A 82 -23.34 -1.74 8.36
N THR A 83 -23.50 -0.44 8.47
CA THR A 83 -22.46 0.53 8.13
C THR A 83 -21.71 0.96 9.39
N PRO A 84 -20.53 1.60 9.27
CA PRO A 84 -19.80 2.11 10.43
C PRO A 84 -20.60 3.02 11.35
N THR A 85 -21.52 3.83 10.80
CA THR A 85 -22.38 4.76 11.56
C THR A 85 -23.75 4.18 11.92
N VAL A 86 -24.19 3.14 11.21
CA VAL A 86 -25.47 2.44 11.45
C VAL A 86 -25.20 0.95 11.47
N PRO A 87 -24.57 0.42 12.52
CA PRO A 87 -24.27 -1.00 12.63
C PRO A 87 -25.56 -1.82 12.74
N ALA A 88 -25.52 -3.04 12.23
CA ALA A 88 -26.62 -3.99 12.39
C ALA A 88 -26.79 -4.39 13.86
N ASP A 89 -28.00 -4.84 14.22
CA ASP A 89 -28.24 -5.41 15.54
C ASP A 89 -27.32 -6.62 15.77
N PRO A 90 -26.46 -6.59 16.79
CA PRO A 90 -25.52 -7.67 17.08
C PRO A 90 -26.17 -9.02 17.34
N ALA A 91 -27.41 -9.05 17.87
CA ALA A 91 -28.17 -10.29 18.07
C ALA A 91 -28.47 -11.03 16.76
N THR A 92 -28.48 -10.35 15.62
CA THR A 92 -28.81 -10.92 14.31
C THR A 92 -27.58 -11.42 13.53
N ILE A 93 -26.36 -11.14 13.99
CA ILE A 93 -25.14 -11.36 13.20
C ILE A 93 -24.91 -12.86 12.92
N ASN A 94 -25.08 -13.71 13.92
CA ASN A 94 -24.91 -15.17 13.73
C ASN A 94 -25.88 -15.74 12.71
N ASP A 95 -27.17 -15.37 12.79
CA ASP A 95 -28.16 -15.81 11.81
C ASP A 95 -27.85 -15.30 10.39
N ARG A 96 -27.31 -14.09 10.28
CA ARG A 96 -26.89 -13.54 8.98
C ARG A 96 -25.68 -14.30 8.43
N ALA A 97 -24.73 -14.66 9.28
CA ALA A 97 -23.58 -15.48 8.90
C ALA A 97 -24.01 -16.88 8.47
N ASP A 98 -24.93 -17.50 9.19
CA ASP A 98 -25.45 -18.84 8.88
C ASP A 98 -26.16 -18.86 7.51
N ARG A 99 -27.04 -17.90 7.25
CA ARG A 99 -27.69 -17.76 5.93
C ARG A 99 -26.68 -17.48 4.81
N LEU A 100 -25.65 -16.67 5.08
CA LEU A 100 -24.59 -16.39 4.10
C LEU A 100 -23.81 -17.66 3.78
N PHE A 101 -23.47 -18.44 4.81
CA PHE A 101 -22.78 -19.72 4.65
C PHE A 101 -23.59 -20.69 3.78
N ASP A 102 -24.86 -20.91 4.13
CA ASP A 102 -25.74 -21.83 3.41
C ASP A 102 -25.90 -21.40 1.94
N PHE A 103 -26.03 -20.10 1.69
CA PHE A 103 -26.08 -19.57 0.33
C PHE A 103 -24.75 -19.77 -0.42
N ALA A 104 -23.61 -19.56 0.24
CA ALA A 104 -22.30 -19.78 -0.36
C ALA A 104 -22.09 -21.27 -0.70
N VAL A 105 -22.54 -22.21 0.14
CA VAL A 105 -22.56 -23.65 -0.16
C VAL A 105 -23.38 -23.94 -1.41
N LEU A 106 -24.57 -23.34 -1.52
CA LEU A 106 -25.44 -23.49 -2.69
C LEU A 106 -24.76 -22.96 -3.97
N VAL A 107 -24.18 -21.77 -3.91
CA VAL A 107 -23.54 -21.13 -5.07
C VAL A 107 -22.29 -21.89 -5.50
N THR A 108 -21.40 -22.19 -4.56
CA THR A 108 -20.11 -22.80 -4.86
C THR A 108 -20.18 -24.31 -5.07
N GLY A 109 -21.25 -24.96 -4.58
CA GLY A 109 -21.37 -26.41 -4.53
C GLY A 109 -20.36 -27.09 -3.58
N CYS A 110 -19.81 -26.34 -2.64
CA CYS A 110 -18.73 -26.76 -1.75
C CYS A 110 -19.17 -26.69 -0.29
N GLN A 111 -18.90 -27.75 0.50
CA GLN A 111 -19.29 -27.81 1.92
C GLN A 111 -18.45 -26.91 2.81
N THR A 112 -17.25 -26.57 2.40
CA THR A 112 -16.32 -25.65 3.07
C THR A 112 -15.99 -24.47 2.16
N PRO A 113 -17.00 -23.61 1.81
CA PRO A 113 -16.86 -22.62 0.77
C PRO A 113 -15.85 -21.53 1.14
N TRP A 114 -15.15 -21.04 0.13
CA TRP A 114 -14.45 -19.78 0.27
C TRP A 114 -15.44 -18.64 0.10
N ILE A 115 -15.48 -17.74 1.08
CA ILE A 115 -16.41 -16.60 1.12
C ILE A 115 -15.59 -15.32 1.22
N ALA A 116 -15.50 -14.58 0.14
CA ALA A 116 -14.90 -13.25 0.11
C ALA A 116 -15.96 -12.19 0.39
N LEU A 117 -15.66 -11.29 1.31
CA LEU A 117 -16.52 -10.19 1.75
C LEU A 117 -16.01 -8.89 1.14
N ASN A 118 -16.86 -8.22 0.36
CA ASN A 118 -16.48 -7.01 -0.35
C ASN A 118 -16.31 -5.82 0.60
N GLU A 119 -15.27 -5.07 0.39
CA GLU A 119 -14.96 -3.75 0.96
C GLU A 119 -15.32 -3.55 2.43
N LEU A 120 -14.45 -4.02 3.30
CA LEU A 120 -14.49 -3.68 4.70
C LEU A 120 -14.42 -2.14 4.86
N PHE A 121 -15.41 -1.54 5.51
CA PHE A 121 -15.60 -0.11 5.72
C PHE A 121 -16.06 0.71 4.49
N GLY A 122 -16.32 0.10 3.33
CA GLY A 122 -16.69 0.80 2.10
C GLY A 122 -15.58 1.69 1.55
N ALA A 123 -15.60 1.98 0.25
CA ALA A 123 -14.60 2.83 -0.42
C ALA A 123 -14.59 4.29 0.10
N GLN A 124 -15.64 4.71 0.79
CA GLN A 124 -15.86 6.11 1.20
C GLN A 124 -15.60 6.37 2.68
N THR A 125 -15.30 5.36 3.45
CA THR A 125 -15.11 5.54 4.89
C THR A 125 -13.64 5.36 5.21
N PRO A 126 -12.85 6.45 5.35
CA PRO A 126 -11.62 6.36 6.09
C PRO A 126 -12.00 5.82 7.46
N THR A 127 -11.30 4.82 7.95
CA THR A 127 -11.59 4.19 9.21
C THR A 127 -11.17 5.11 10.36
N PRO A 128 -12.00 5.99 10.91
CA PRO A 128 -11.68 6.51 12.20
C PRO A 128 -11.90 5.35 13.17
N TRP A 129 -10.85 4.98 13.88
CA TRP A 129 -10.93 4.04 14.97
C TRP A 129 -11.57 4.74 16.17
N THR A 130 -12.90 4.93 16.10
CA THR A 130 -13.68 5.67 17.09
C THR A 130 -14.64 4.74 17.82
N THR A 131 -15.16 5.21 18.96
CA THR A 131 -16.23 4.52 19.69
C THR A 131 -17.49 4.37 18.85
N THR A 132 -17.80 5.33 17.98
CA THR A 132 -18.96 5.30 17.07
C THR A 132 -18.92 4.09 16.12
N THR A 133 -17.73 3.66 15.70
CA THR A 133 -17.56 2.53 14.78
C THR A 133 -17.25 1.21 15.48
N ALA A 134 -17.22 1.18 16.81
CA ALA A 134 -16.87 0.00 17.58
C ALA A 134 -17.82 -1.17 17.35
N GLN A 135 -19.13 -0.91 17.31
CA GLN A 135 -20.13 -1.97 17.08
C GLN A 135 -20.02 -2.57 15.68
N TYR A 136 -19.77 -1.76 14.65
CA TYR A 136 -19.52 -2.24 13.29
C TYR A 136 -18.31 -3.20 13.25
N ARG A 137 -17.21 -2.85 13.92
CA ARG A 137 -16.03 -3.72 14.01
C ARG A 137 -16.33 -5.01 14.78
N ALA A 138 -17.06 -4.92 15.87
CA ALA A 138 -17.49 -6.10 16.63
C ALA A 138 -18.36 -7.03 15.79
N ASN A 139 -19.34 -6.49 15.06
CA ASN A 139 -20.20 -7.23 14.15
C ASN A 139 -19.41 -7.91 13.02
N THR A 140 -18.45 -7.18 12.45
CA THR A 140 -17.54 -7.71 11.41
C THR A 140 -16.80 -8.94 11.91
N LEU A 141 -16.16 -8.82 13.08
CA LEU A 141 -15.38 -9.92 13.65
C LEU A 141 -16.29 -11.11 14.04
N ALA A 142 -17.46 -10.85 14.60
CA ALA A 142 -18.44 -11.88 14.96
C ALA A 142 -18.92 -12.65 13.71
N LEU A 143 -19.30 -11.94 12.64
CA LEU A 143 -19.73 -12.56 11.37
C LEU A 143 -18.63 -13.45 10.79
N VAL A 144 -17.40 -12.94 10.70
CA VAL A 144 -16.26 -13.67 10.10
C VAL A 144 -15.90 -14.90 10.94
N ARG A 145 -15.89 -14.79 12.27
CA ARG A 145 -15.70 -15.93 13.19
C ARG A 145 -16.77 -16.98 13.01
N ARG A 146 -18.05 -16.55 12.95
CA ARG A 146 -19.17 -17.49 12.76
C ARG A 146 -19.08 -18.23 11.43
N LEU A 147 -18.69 -17.55 10.35
CA LEU A 147 -18.44 -18.21 9.06
C LEU A 147 -17.33 -19.26 9.16
N ALA A 148 -16.23 -18.94 9.83
CA ALA A 148 -15.12 -19.87 10.04
C ALA A 148 -15.52 -21.06 10.91
N GLU A 149 -16.32 -20.85 11.98
CA GLU A 149 -16.89 -21.92 12.82
C GLU A 149 -17.78 -22.88 12.03
N ARG A 150 -18.49 -22.37 11.04
CA ARG A 150 -19.30 -23.18 10.12
C ARG A 150 -18.45 -23.98 9.11
N GLY A 151 -17.15 -23.74 9.06
CA GLY A 151 -16.21 -24.38 8.15
C GLY A 151 -15.95 -23.61 6.84
N ALA A 152 -16.45 -22.37 6.73
CA ALA A 152 -16.04 -21.51 5.63
C ALA A 152 -14.56 -21.10 5.73
N ARG A 153 -14.02 -20.64 4.61
CA ARG A 153 -12.73 -19.92 4.53
C ARG A 153 -13.02 -18.45 4.25
N PRO A 154 -13.17 -17.61 5.27
CA PRO A 154 -13.47 -16.21 5.03
C PRO A 154 -12.28 -15.47 4.44
N ALA A 155 -12.57 -14.52 3.56
CA ALA A 155 -11.62 -13.52 3.09
C ALA A 155 -12.30 -12.15 3.11
N VAL A 156 -11.54 -11.08 3.38
CA VAL A 156 -12.11 -9.72 3.54
C VAL A 156 -11.34 -8.77 2.66
N THR A 157 -12.02 -8.08 1.76
CA THR A 157 -11.43 -7.08 0.87
C THR A 157 -11.24 -5.75 1.61
N ILE A 158 -10.08 -5.15 1.45
CA ILE A 158 -9.66 -3.93 2.14
C ILE A 158 -9.17 -2.92 1.11
N ALA A 159 -9.96 -1.86 0.90
CA ALA A 159 -9.65 -0.79 -0.05
C ALA A 159 -8.62 0.20 0.50
N ASN A 160 -8.77 0.60 1.77
CA ASN A 160 -7.94 1.63 2.38
C ASN A 160 -6.79 1.02 3.23
N PRO A 161 -5.70 1.76 3.46
CA PRO A 161 -4.67 1.35 4.40
C PRO A 161 -5.26 1.07 5.78
N PRO A 162 -4.87 -0.03 6.48
CA PRO A 162 -5.37 -0.33 7.81
C PRO A 162 -4.91 0.75 8.80
N TYR A 163 -5.82 1.19 9.67
CA TYR A 163 -5.43 1.93 10.85
C TYR A 163 -4.85 0.95 11.87
N THR A 164 -3.68 1.23 12.41
CA THR A 164 -2.91 0.28 13.24
C THR A 164 -2.59 0.81 14.65
N GLY A 165 -3.08 2.00 15.01
CA GLY A 165 -2.84 2.60 16.32
C GLY A 165 -3.67 1.96 17.44
N GLY A 166 -3.17 2.00 18.67
CA GLY A 166 -3.88 1.53 19.87
C GLY A 166 -4.27 0.05 19.80
N ASP A 167 -5.53 -0.24 20.06
CA ASP A 167 -6.15 -1.58 20.03
C ASP A 167 -6.44 -2.10 18.61
N ALA A 168 -6.32 -1.23 17.60
CA ALA A 168 -6.62 -1.58 16.21
C ALA A 168 -5.71 -2.70 15.68
N ALA A 169 -4.43 -2.68 16.02
CA ALA A 169 -3.51 -3.75 15.61
C ALA A 169 -3.96 -5.13 16.13
N GLN A 170 -4.52 -5.19 17.35
CA GLN A 170 -5.04 -6.45 17.89
C GLN A 170 -6.29 -6.91 17.12
N TRP A 171 -7.21 -5.99 16.83
CA TRP A 171 -8.40 -6.31 16.06
C TRP A 171 -8.05 -6.87 14.66
N TRP A 172 -7.04 -6.28 13.98
CA TRP A 172 -6.57 -6.79 12.69
C TRP A 172 -5.95 -8.19 12.82
N ARG A 173 -5.18 -8.45 13.89
CA ARG A 173 -4.64 -9.80 14.17
C ARG A 173 -5.76 -10.80 14.41
N ASP A 174 -6.77 -10.43 15.19
CA ASP A 174 -7.94 -11.27 15.45
C ASP A 174 -8.70 -11.61 14.18
N LEU A 175 -8.90 -10.62 13.30
CA LEU A 175 -9.52 -10.84 11.99
C LEU A 175 -8.67 -11.77 11.11
N ALA A 176 -7.37 -11.51 11.02
CA ALA A 176 -6.43 -12.32 10.23
C ALA A 176 -6.25 -13.74 10.77
N SER A 177 -6.56 -14.01 12.05
CA SER A 177 -6.51 -15.37 12.60
C SER A 177 -7.52 -16.31 11.97
N VAL A 178 -8.66 -15.77 11.49
CA VAL A 178 -9.78 -16.53 10.92
C VAL A 178 -10.06 -16.20 9.45
N ALA A 179 -9.48 -15.14 8.89
CA ALA A 179 -9.71 -14.70 7.51
C ALA A 179 -8.42 -14.40 6.77
N VAL A 180 -8.49 -14.43 5.43
CA VAL A 180 -7.49 -13.84 4.54
C VAL A 180 -7.83 -12.37 4.33
N LEU A 181 -6.84 -11.50 4.39
CA LEU A 181 -6.98 -10.06 4.15
C LEU A 181 -6.63 -9.77 2.69
N ILE A 182 -7.62 -9.47 1.87
CA ILE A 182 -7.44 -9.15 0.45
C ILE A 182 -7.19 -7.65 0.33
N ARG A 183 -5.95 -7.25 0.04
CA ARG A 183 -5.59 -5.85 -0.09
C ARG A 183 -5.69 -5.41 -1.55
N GLN A 184 -6.54 -4.42 -1.82
CA GLN A 184 -6.69 -3.83 -3.14
C GLN A 184 -5.44 -3.07 -3.56
N VAL A 185 -4.92 -3.40 -4.73
CA VAL A 185 -3.79 -2.74 -5.38
C VAL A 185 -4.34 -1.92 -6.55
N PHE A 186 -4.78 -0.71 -6.26
CA PHE A 186 -5.38 0.19 -7.24
C PHE A 186 -4.39 1.33 -7.49
N PHE A 187 -3.84 1.37 -8.70
CA PHE A 187 -2.85 2.38 -9.08
C PHE A 187 -3.54 3.70 -9.44
N THR A 188 -3.80 4.51 -8.42
CA THR A 188 -4.38 5.84 -8.58
C THR A 188 -3.33 6.96 -8.49
N SER A 189 -2.17 6.68 -7.85
CA SER A 189 -1.02 7.61 -7.80
C SER A 189 0.28 6.80 -7.54
N PRO A 190 1.21 6.70 -8.50
CA PRO A 190 1.02 7.09 -9.89
C PRO A 190 -0.10 6.29 -10.55
N ASN A 191 -0.84 6.94 -11.45
CA ASN A 191 -1.92 6.26 -12.18
C ASN A 191 -1.36 5.41 -13.34
N VAL A 192 -2.22 4.62 -13.97
CA VAL A 192 -1.82 3.70 -15.03
C VAL A 192 -1.13 4.39 -16.23
N PRO A 193 -1.59 5.53 -16.75
CA PRO A 193 -0.87 6.30 -17.75
C PRO A 193 0.52 6.76 -17.31
N GLU A 194 0.67 7.20 -16.06
CA GLU A 194 1.95 7.62 -15.48
C GLU A 194 2.91 6.44 -15.34
N LEU A 195 2.41 5.29 -14.86
CA LEU A 195 3.19 4.05 -14.82
C LEU A 195 3.66 3.63 -16.21
N HIS A 196 2.78 3.67 -17.22
CA HIS A 196 3.18 3.35 -18.60
C HIS A 196 4.28 4.30 -19.10
N ALA A 197 4.22 5.59 -18.79
CA ALA A 197 5.22 6.58 -19.18
C ALA A 197 6.61 6.32 -18.57
N LEU A 198 6.70 5.58 -17.47
CA LEU A 198 7.99 5.17 -16.87
C LEU A 198 8.74 4.12 -17.73
N GLY A 199 8.05 3.45 -18.64
CA GLY A 199 8.57 2.29 -19.36
C GLY A 199 8.54 1.01 -18.51
N PRO A 200 8.71 -0.18 -19.15
CA PRO A 200 8.38 -1.46 -18.54
C PRO A 200 9.16 -1.76 -17.25
N VAL A 201 10.45 -1.47 -17.22
CA VAL A 201 11.32 -1.77 -16.07
C VAL A 201 10.94 -0.95 -14.85
N ARG A 202 10.84 0.38 -15.02
CA ARG A 202 10.53 1.28 -13.90
C ARG A 202 9.08 1.13 -13.45
N ALA A 203 8.14 0.93 -14.38
CA ALA A 203 6.75 0.65 -14.06
C ALA A 203 6.61 -0.64 -13.24
N SER A 204 7.23 -1.74 -13.68
CA SER A 204 7.23 -3.01 -12.94
C SER A 204 7.80 -2.85 -11.53
N ARG A 205 8.88 -2.09 -11.38
CA ARG A 205 9.50 -1.82 -10.07
C ARG A 205 8.59 -0.97 -9.19
N ALA A 206 8.00 0.10 -9.72
CA ALA A 206 7.05 0.92 -8.98
C ALA A 206 5.85 0.10 -8.48
N MET A 207 5.30 -0.77 -9.33
CA MET A 207 4.23 -1.70 -8.97
C MET A 207 4.64 -2.63 -7.83
N ARG A 208 5.81 -3.28 -7.94
CA ARG A 208 6.33 -4.17 -6.88
C ARG A 208 6.55 -3.44 -5.55
N THR A 209 7.13 -2.23 -5.62
CA THR A 209 7.34 -1.41 -4.42
C THR A 209 6.03 -1.06 -3.74
N GLY A 210 5.02 -0.64 -4.52
CA GLY A 210 3.68 -0.39 -4.00
C GLY A 210 3.05 -1.63 -3.37
N MET A 211 3.09 -2.78 -4.04
CA MET A 211 2.55 -4.04 -3.54
C MET A 211 3.25 -4.48 -2.23
N ARG A 212 4.60 -4.40 -2.17
CA ARG A 212 5.36 -4.71 -0.94
C ARG A 212 4.95 -3.79 0.21
N ALA A 213 4.78 -2.50 -0.05
CA ALA A 213 4.37 -1.54 0.97
C ALA A 213 2.98 -1.86 1.54
N LEU A 214 2.02 -2.30 0.70
CA LEU A 214 0.70 -2.72 1.14
C LEU A 214 0.75 -3.95 2.06
N VAL A 215 1.58 -4.96 1.73
CA VAL A 215 1.77 -6.15 2.57
C VAL A 215 2.48 -5.79 3.88
N ARG A 216 3.50 -4.93 3.81
CA ARG A 216 4.29 -4.49 4.96
C ARG A 216 3.43 -3.91 6.07
N ARG A 217 2.41 -3.13 5.77
CA ARG A 217 1.49 -2.55 6.76
C ARG A 217 0.85 -3.59 7.67
N PHE A 218 0.59 -4.77 7.16
CA PHE A 218 0.05 -5.88 7.96
C PHE A 218 1.16 -6.63 8.71
N THR A 219 2.33 -6.84 8.08
CA THR A 219 3.42 -7.57 8.75
C THR A 219 4.03 -6.77 9.89
N GLU A 220 4.05 -5.45 9.82
CA GLU A 220 4.50 -4.56 10.89
C GLU A 220 3.67 -4.70 12.18
N ILE A 221 2.41 -5.08 12.08
CA ILE A 221 1.54 -5.36 13.24
C ILE A 221 1.47 -6.84 13.60
N GLY A 222 2.36 -7.68 13.06
CA GLY A 222 2.49 -9.10 13.39
C GLY A 222 1.55 -10.04 12.62
N ILE A 223 0.90 -9.58 11.54
CA ILE A 223 0.13 -10.45 10.65
C ILE A 223 1.09 -11.07 9.62
N PRO A 224 1.18 -12.40 9.51
CA PRO A 224 2.07 -13.02 8.52
C PRO A 224 1.61 -12.73 7.09
N ALA A 225 2.54 -12.53 6.16
CA ALA A 225 2.24 -12.26 4.76
C ALA A 225 1.36 -13.34 4.12
N SER A 226 1.45 -14.60 4.59
CA SER A 226 0.59 -15.71 4.17
C SER A 226 -0.90 -15.54 4.52
N ARG A 227 -1.27 -14.51 5.30
CA ARG A 227 -2.65 -14.11 5.56
C ARG A 227 -3.10 -12.90 4.73
N VAL A 228 -2.22 -12.37 3.91
CA VAL A 228 -2.50 -11.22 3.03
C VAL A 228 -2.55 -11.69 1.58
N ALA A 229 -3.56 -11.25 0.85
CA ALA A 229 -3.70 -11.41 -0.59
C ALA A 229 -3.62 -10.04 -1.28
N LEU A 230 -3.21 -10.01 -2.54
CA LEU A 230 -3.21 -8.82 -3.38
C LEU A 230 -4.39 -8.89 -4.36
N GLU A 231 -5.14 -7.79 -4.54
CA GLU A 231 -6.22 -7.71 -5.52
C GLU A 231 -5.90 -6.64 -6.57
N LEU A 232 -5.72 -7.10 -7.80
CA LEU A 232 -5.42 -6.29 -8.97
C LEU A 232 -6.68 -5.70 -9.58
N GLN A 233 -6.59 -4.52 -10.20
CA GLN A 233 -7.73 -3.79 -10.74
C GLN A 233 -7.66 -3.67 -12.27
N PHE A 234 -8.73 -4.11 -12.95
CA PHE A 234 -8.83 -4.10 -14.42
C PHE A 234 -10.10 -3.39 -14.93
N GLN A 235 -10.71 -2.53 -14.14
CA GLN A 235 -11.79 -1.66 -14.60
C GLN A 235 -11.30 -0.67 -15.65
N SER A 236 -12.18 -0.33 -16.61
CA SER A 236 -11.83 0.58 -17.70
C SER A 236 -12.08 2.04 -17.38
N ALA A 237 -12.98 2.33 -16.43
CA ALA A 237 -13.39 3.70 -16.10
C ALA A 237 -12.21 4.48 -15.46
N PRO A 238 -12.05 5.77 -15.76
CA PRO A 238 -11.10 6.63 -15.09
C PRO A 238 -11.36 6.74 -13.58
N GLY A 239 -10.31 6.88 -12.77
CA GLY A 239 -10.38 6.99 -11.32
C GLY A 239 -10.55 5.66 -10.59
N THR A 240 -10.48 4.53 -11.29
CA THR A 240 -10.65 3.19 -10.70
C THR A 240 -9.32 2.49 -10.38
N GLY A 241 -8.19 3.02 -10.85
CA GLY A 241 -6.88 2.39 -10.71
C GLY A 241 -6.64 1.19 -11.65
N GLY A 242 -7.52 1.03 -12.67
CA GLY A 242 -7.43 0.00 -13.70
C GLY A 242 -6.85 0.52 -15.00
N ARG A 243 -7.68 0.58 -16.06
CA ARG A 243 -7.22 1.10 -17.37
C ARG A 243 -6.95 2.61 -17.39
N GLU A 244 -7.72 3.39 -16.64
CA GLU A 244 -7.62 4.87 -16.56
C GLU A 244 -7.68 5.57 -17.91
N GLY A 245 -8.45 5.02 -18.85
CA GLY A 245 -8.57 5.56 -20.20
C GLY A 245 -7.31 5.41 -21.08
N LEU A 246 -6.31 4.66 -20.68
CA LEU A 246 -5.05 4.48 -21.42
C LEU A 246 -5.30 3.96 -22.83
N GLN A 247 -4.78 4.68 -23.82
CA GLN A 247 -4.86 4.39 -25.26
C GLN A 247 -3.46 4.50 -25.89
N PRO A 248 -3.18 3.79 -26.99
CA PRO A 248 -3.97 2.72 -27.58
C PRO A 248 -4.02 1.46 -26.72
N ARG A 249 -4.84 0.48 -27.11
CA ARG A 249 -4.99 -0.82 -26.44
C ARG A 249 -3.64 -1.49 -26.09
N SER A 250 -2.68 -1.46 -26.99
CA SER A 250 -1.36 -2.06 -26.77
C SER A 250 -0.68 -1.58 -25.50
N LYS A 251 -0.81 -0.29 -25.17
CA LYS A 251 -0.28 0.27 -23.93
C LYS A 251 -0.96 -0.31 -22.68
N TRP A 252 -2.28 -0.54 -22.77
CA TRP A 252 -2.97 -1.18 -21.66
C TRP A 252 -2.57 -2.65 -21.50
N LEU A 253 -2.37 -3.39 -22.59
CA LEU A 253 -1.87 -4.76 -22.53
C LEU A 253 -0.47 -4.84 -21.91
N GLU A 254 0.39 -3.84 -22.15
CA GLU A 254 1.68 -3.72 -21.45
C GLU A 254 1.50 -3.62 -19.94
N ILE A 255 0.60 -2.75 -19.48
CA ILE A 255 0.30 -2.56 -18.05
C ILE A 255 -0.29 -3.85 -17.44
N VAL A 256 -1.25 -4.48 -18.10
CA VAL A 256 -1.83 -5.76 -17.64
C VAL A 256 -0.76 -6.81 -17.43
N LYS A 257 0.16 -6.95 -18.40
CA LYS A 257 1.30 -7.87 -18.30
C LYS A 257 2.22 -7.53 -17.14
N LEU A 258 2.60 -6.25 -17.01
CA LEU A 258 3.48 -5.76 -15.95
C LEU A 258 2.88 -5.97 -14.56
N GLU A 259 1.61 -5.65 -14.39
CA GLU A 259 0.90 -5.78 -13.13
C GLU A 259 0.81 -7.25 -12.68
N ALA A 260 0.44 -8.15 -13.61
CA ALA A 260 0.39 -9.59 -13.35
C ALA A 260 1.78 -10.16 -12.99
N LEU A 261 2.83 -9.75 -13.71
CA LEU A 261 4.21 -10.16 -13.42
C LEU A 261 4.68 -9.63 -12.06
N ALA A 262 4.42 -8.36 -11.76
CA ALA A 262 4.79 -7.75 -10.49
C ALA A 262 4.10 -8.44 -9.31
N ALA A 263 2.80 -8.70 -9.41
CA ALA A 263 2.04 -9.41 -8.39
C ALA A 263 2.57 -10.84 -8.17
N ARG A 264 2.86 -11.57 -9.26
CA ARG A 264 3.44 -12.90 -9.17
C ARG A 264 4.78 -12.88 -8.42
N GLN A 265 5.67 -11.97 -8.79
CA GLN A 265 6.98 -11.84 -8.15
C GLN A 265 6.88 -11.50 -6.66
N VAL A 266 6.08 -10.48 -6.31
CA VAL A 266 5.89 -10.08 -4.91
C VAL A 266 5.25 -11.19 -4.08
N THR A 267 4.26 -11.90 -4.64
CA THR A 267 3.61 -13.02 -3.95
C THR A 267 4.57 -14.17 -3.70
N GLN A 268 5.41 -14.51 -4.67
CA GLN A 268 6.43 -15.55 -4.51
C GLN A 268 7.52 -15.15 -3.50
N GLU A 269 7.96 -13.90 -3.54
CA GLU A 269 8.98 -13.36 -2.63
C GLU A 269 8.49 -13.33 -1.18
N LEU A 270 7.33 -12.71 -0.93
CA LEU A 270 6.78 -12.51 0.40
C LEU A 270 5.95 -13.70 0.89
N LYS A 271 5.65 -14.68 0.02
CA LYS A 271 4.77 -15.81 0.29
C LYS A 271 3.38 -15.35 0.74
N THR A 272 2.80 -14.36 0.04
CA THR A 272 1.44 -13.93 0.29
C THR A 272 0.45 -15.04 -0.06
N HIS A 273 -0.79 -14.94 0.44
CA HIS A 273 -1.77 -16.02 0.34
C HIS A 273 -2.20 -16.29 -1.11
N SER A 274 -2.55 -15.23 -1.84
CA SER A 274 -3.13 -15.35 -3.20
C SER A 274 -3.08 -14.02 -3.94
N ILE A 275 -3.32 -14.09 -5.26
CA ILE A 275 -3.53 -12.93 -6.14
C ILE A 275 -4.97 -12.98 -6.61
N TRP A 276 -5.68 -11.89 -6.43
CA TRP A 276 -7.06 -11.69 -6.89
C TRP A 276 -7.06 -10.73 -8.07
N SER A 277 -8.03 -10.87 -8.95
CA SER A 277 -8.28 -9.90 -10.02
C SER A 277 -9.73 -9.41 -10.00
N TRP A 278 -9.89 -8.10 -10.14
CA TRP A 278 -11.18 -7.41 -10.16
C TRP A 278 -11.33 -6.60 -11.44
N GLY A 279 -12.57 -6.25 -11.80
CA GLY A 279 -12.85 -5.32 -12.88
C GLY A 279 -12.96 -5.94 -14.27
N TRP A 280 -12.92 -7.24 -14.41
CA TRP A 280 -13.19 -7.91 -15.68
C TRP A 280 -14.67 -7.84 -16.10
N ALA A 281 -15.59 -7.84 -15.12
CA ALA A 281 -17.01 -7.67 -15.37
C ALA A 281 -17.36 -6.22 -15.73
N THR A 282 -18.50 -6.04 -16.42
CA THR A 282 -18.92 -4.74 -16.97
C THR A 282 -19.91 -3.97 -16.10
N PHE A 283 -20.30 -4.49 -14.95
CA PHE A 283 -21.42 -3.98 -14.14
C PHE A 283 -21.27 -2.55 -13.60
N SER A 284 -20.09 -1.96 -13.62
CA SER A 284 -19.83 -0.59 -13.16
C SER A 284 -19.35 0.36 -14.27
N GLU A 285 -19.45 -0.06 -15.53
CA GLU A 285 -18.91 0.69 -16.67
C GLU A 285 -20.02 1.13 -17.63
N ALA A 286 -19.83 2.27 -18.27
CA ALA A 286 -20.77 2.83 -19.26
C ALA A 286 -20.71 2.09 -20.62
N GLY A 287 -20.42 0.81 -20.64
CA GLY A 287 -20.36 -0.03 -21.81
C GLY A 287 -19.35 -1.18 -21.69
N ILE A 288 -19.30 -2.03 -22.70
CA ILE A 288 -18.37 -3.15 -22.77
C ILE A 288 -17.04 -2.66 -23.33
N ASP A 289 -15.98 -2.76 -22.55
CA ASP A 289 -14.62 -2.60 -23.07
C ASP A 289 -14.21 -3.86 -23.84
N ARG A 290 -14.22 -3.76 -25.17
CA ARG A 290 -13.90 -4.88 -26.07
C ARG A 290 -12.46 -5.37 -25.93
N ASP A 291 -11.58 -4.54 -25.38
CA ASP A 291 -10.17 -4.89 -25.20
C ASP A 291 -9.97 -5.83 -24.01
N LYS A 292 -10.96 -5.97 -23.11
CA LYS A 292 -10.87 -6.84 -21.92
C LYS A 292 -10.63 -8.30 -22.27
N SER A 293 -11.22 -8.81 -23.34
CA SER A 293 -10.99 -10.22 -23.73
C SER A 293 -9.54 -10.51 -24.06
N GLU A 294 -8.86 -9.56 -24.73
CA GLU A 294 -7.44 -9.69 -25.05
C GLU A 294 -6.57 -9.48 -23.81
N ALA A 295 -6.94 -8.49 -22.96
CA ALA A 295 -6.27 -8.25 -21.69
C ALA A 295 -6.35 -9.45 -20.75
N VAL A 296 -7.51 -10.09 -20.63
CA VAL A 296 -7.68 -11.36 -19.90
C VAL A 296 -6.75 -12.44 -20.45
N CYS A 297 -6.61 -12.54 -21.78
CA CYS A 297 -5.74 -13.51 -22.39
C CYS A 297 -4.26 -13.28 -22.00
N VAL A 298 -3.78 -12.03 -22.08
CA VAL A 298 -2.42 -11.65 -21.64
C VAL A 298 -2.21 -11.96 -20.15
N TYR A 299 -3.18 -11.60 -19.31
CA TYR A 299 -3.14 -11.85 -17.87
C TYR A 299 -3.04 -13.35 -17.55
N LEU A 300 -3.88 -14.16 -18.18
CA LEU A 300 -3.89 -15.61 -18.00
C LEU A 300 -2.61 -16.28 -18.52
N TRP A 301 -2.06 -15.79 -19.65
CA TRP A 301 -0.81 -16.27 -20.20
C TRP A 301 0.38 -16.02 -19.25
N VAL A 302 0.41 -14.88 -18.57
CA VAL A 302 1.42 -14.59 -17.52
C VAL A 302 1.35 -15.62 -16.39
N ARG A 303 0.16 -16.03 -16.02
CA ARG A 303 -0.08 -17.03 -14.99
C ARG A 303 0.37 -18.44 -15.42
N ASP A 304 -0.14 -18.88 -16.56
CA ASP A 304 0.19 -20.15 -17.22
C ASP A 304 -0.12 -20.03 -18.71
N GLN A 305 0.89 -20.26 -19.56
CA GLN A 305 0.76 -20.18 -21.01
C GLN A 305 -0.32 -21.09 -21.60
N ASN A 306 -0.70 -22.17 -20.88
CA ASN A 306 -1.78 -23.08 -21.30
C ASN A 306 -3.19 -22.50 -21.02
N LEU A 307 -3.30 -21.46 -20.22
CA LEU A 307 -4.59 -20.83 -19.91
C LEU A 307 -5.10 -19.91 -21.02
N CYS A 308 -4.21 -19.36 -21.82
CA CYS A 308 -4.57 -18.67 -23.06
C CYS A 308 -3.48 -18.90 -24.10
N SER A 309 -3.90 -19.18 -25.33
CA SER A 309 -3.00 -19.45 -26.46
C SER A 309 -3.54 -18.76 -27.71
N GLY A 310 -2.66 -18.50 -28.66
CA GLY A 310 -3.00 -17.87 -29.94
C GLY A 310 -2.22 -16.58 -30.19
N PRO A 311 -2.43 -15.94 -31.35
CA PRO A 311 -1.78 -14.68 -31.68
C PRO A 311 -2.04 -13.60 -30.63
N GLY A 312 -0.99 -12.98 -30.14
CA GLY A 312 -1.08 -11.91 -29.12
C GLY A 312 -1.28 -12.39 -27.66
N ALA A 313 -1.43 -13.68 -27.40
CA ALA A 313 -1.61 -14.20 -26.04
C ALA A 313 -0.48 -13.79 -25.08
N ALA A 314 0.78 -13.81 -25.56
CA ALA A 314 1.93 -13.39 -24.78
C ALA A 314 1.94 -11.86 -24.47
N GLY A 315 1.08 -11.10 -25.11
CA GLY A 315 1.11 -9.65 -25.00
C GLY A 315 2.41 -9.03 -25.51
N PRO A 316 2.78 -7.83 -25.06
CA PRO A 316 4.01 -7.17 -25.45
C PRO A 316 5.26 -8.01 -25.17
N ASP A 317 6.18 -8.03 -26.13
CA ASP A 317 7.43 -8.80 -26.01
C ASP A 317 8.46 -8.01 -25.20
N PHE A 318 8.37 -8.12 -23.89
CA PHE A 318 9.41 -7.63 -22.97
C PHE A 318 9.48 -8.50 -21.71
N ASP A 319 10.65 -8.58 -21.14
CA ASP A 319 10.85 -9.10 -19.79
C ASP A 319 11.19 -7.93 -18.86
N PRO A 320 10.32 -7.57 -17.91
CA PRO A 320 10.57 -6.47 -17.00
C PRO A 320 11.76 -6.69 -16.06
N SER A 321 12.27 -7.93 -15.96
CA SER A 321 13.46 -8.23 -15.17
C SER A 321 14.78 -8.06 -15.94
N LEU A 322 14.74 -8.04 -17.29
CA LEU A 322 15.95 -8.16 -18.12
C LEU A 322 16.41 -6.85 -18.80
N THR A 323 15.70 -5.77 -18.70
CA THR A 323 15.81 -4.67 -19.66
C THR A 323 16.86 -3.61 -19.39
N VAL A 324 17.82 -3.87 -18.53
CA VAL A 324 19.02 -3.03 -18.54
C VAL A 324 20.19 -3.98 -18.63
N GLY A 325 20.87 -3.95 -19.76
CA GLY A 325 21.99 -4.84 -20.00
C GLY A 325 22.94 -4.90 -18.80
N GLN A 326 23.46 -6.08 -18.50
CA GLN A 326 24.51 -6.24 -17.50
C GLN A 326 25.71 -5.41 -17.97
N LEU A 327 25.80 -4.22 -17.47
CA LEU A 327 26.93 -3.35 -17.73
C LEU A 327 27.97 -3.65 -16.67
N ASN A 328 29.22 -3.84 -17.09
CA ASN A 328 30.37 -3.97 -16.22
C ASN A 328 30.63 -2.65 -15.49
N LEU A 329 29.76 -2.33 -14.53
CA LEU A 329 30.01 -1.21 -13.63
C LEU A 329 31.11 -1.55 -12.64
N PRO A 330 31.89 -0.57 -12.16
CA PRO A 330 32.88 -0.80 -11.12
C PRO A 330 32.24 -1.48 -9.89
N ALA A 331 33.02 -2.32 -9.20
CA ALA A 331 32.52 -3.03 -8.02
C ALA A 331 31.89 -2.07 -7.00
N GLY A 332 30.68 -2.41 -6.54
CA GLY A 332 29.91 -1.58 -5.61
C GLY A 332 29.20 -0.37 -6.22
N VAL A 333 29.28 -0.16 -7.53
CA VAL A 333 28.45 0.83 -8.24
C VAL A 333 27.21 0.14 -8.76
N LEU A 334 26.04 0.65 -8.38
CA LEU A 334 24.72 0.14 -8.76
C LEU A 334 24.19 0.87 -10.00
N CYS A 335 24.36 2.20 -10.02
CA CYS A 335 24.04 3.05 -11.16
C CYS A 335 25.08 4.14 -11.35
N THR A 336 25.36 4.47 -12.60
CA THR A 336 26.05 5.71 -13.00
C THR A 336 25.02 6.62 -13.67
N LEU A 337 24.93 7.86 -13.20
CA LEU A 337 24.00 8.88 -13.65
C LEU A 337 24.76 10.17 -13.98
N PRO A 338 24.20 11.09 -14.78
CA PRO A 338 24.78 12.43 -14.92
C PRO A 338 24.93 13.18 -13.60
N ALA A 339 24.10 12.82 -12.60
CA ALA A 339 24.13 13.39 -11.26
C ALA A 339 25.21 12.82 -10.35
N GLY A 340 25.77 11.65 -10.66
CA GLY A 340 26.74 10.94 -9.83
C GLY A 340 26.53 9.44 -9.85
N GLN A 341 27.03 8.73 -8.85
CA GLN A 341 26.94 7.28 -8.75
C GLN A 341 26.07 6.87 -7.56
N ILE A 342 25.13 5.96 -7.81
CA ILE A 342 24.46 5.20 -6.74
C ILE A 342 25.38 4.03 -6.41
N ARG A 343 25.79 3.92 -5.15
CA ARG A 343 26.74 2.90 -4.68
C ARG A 343 26.11 2.03 -3.58
N SER A 344 26.46 0.75 -3.55
CA SER A 344 26.03 -0.19 -2.51
C SER A 344 26.33 0.33 -1.10
N VAL A 345 27.47 0.96 -0.90
CA VAL A 345 27.87 1.54 0.39
C VAL A 345 26.89 2.62 0.90
N ALA A 346 26.18 3.30 0.00
CA ALA A 346 25.15 4.27 0.36
C ALA A 346 23.77 3.63 0.50
N VAL A 347 23.47 2.61 -0.31
CA VAL A 347 22.17 1.93 -0.35
C VAL A 347 22.04 0.89 0.76
N ASP A 348 23.03 0.03 0.97
CA ASP A 348 22.93 -1.13 1.86
C ASP A 348 22.62 -0.78 3.33
N PRO A 349 23.17 0.29 3.93
CA PRO A 349 22.78 0.69 5.28
C PRO A 349 21.31 1.13 5.38
N LEU A 350 20.81 1.85 4.39
CA LEU A 350 19.42 2.27 4.30
C LEU A 350 18.51 1.07 4.05
N ALA A 351 18.87 0.18 3.12
CA ALA A 351 18.13 -1.02 2.82
C ALA A 351 17.94 -1.93 4.03
N ARG A 352 18.95 -2.07 4.87
CA ARG A 352 18.84 -2.84 6.13
C ARG A 352 17.88 -2.18 7.11
N ALA A 353 17.94 -0.87 7.26
CA ALA A 353 17.09 -0.13 8.18
C ALA A 353 15.62 -0.10 7.73
N ILE A 354 15.39 0.01 6.42
CA ILE A 354 14.06 0.12 5.81
C ILE A 354 13.46 -1.26 5.54
N GLY A 355 14.30 -2.28 5.31
CA GLY A 355 13.87 -3.60 4.85
C GLY A 355 13.55 -3.65 3.36
N ASP A 356 13.91 -2.61 2.58
CA ASP A 356 13.61 -2.50 1.16
C ASP A 356 14.77 -1.80 0.42
N ARG A 357 15.35 -2.52 -0.54
CA ARG A 357 16.50 -2.02 -1.30
C ARG A 357 16.11 -1.01 -2.39
N ASP A 358 14.94 -1.18 -2.98
CA ASP A 358 14.45 -0.29 -4.02
C ASP A 358 14.14 1.11 -3.44
N ILE A 359 13.50 1.15 -2.26
CA ILE A 359 13.28 2.40 -1.53
C ILE A 359 14.62 3.04 -1.16
N ALA A 360 15.57 2.26 -0.65
CA ALA A 360 16.90 2.77 -0.30
C ALA A 360 17.65 3.36 -1.49
N ALA A 361 17.56 2.70 -2.65
CA ALA A 361 18.16 3.20 -3.89
C ALA A 361 17.49 4.50 -4.37
N SER A 362 16.17 4.62 -4.21
CA SER A 362 15.40 5.84 -4.51
C SER A 362 15.85 7.03 -3.65
N LEU A 363 16.04 6.81 -2.35
CA LEU A 363 16.53 7.87 -1.45
C LEU A 363 17.93 8.34 -1.84
N VAL A 364 18.79 7.43 -2.31
CA VAL A 364 20.12 7.82 -2.81
C VAL A 364 20.01 8.58 -4.12
N LEU A 365 19.10 8.22 -5.03
CA LEU A 365 18.83 8.98 -6.25
C LEU A 365 18.31 10.38 -5.93
N GLU A 366 17.30 10.51 -5.07
CA GLU A 366 16.79 11.80 -4.62
C GLU A 366 17.92 12.66 -4.03
N ARG A 367 18.75 12.06 -3.17
CA ARG A 367 19.93 12.75 -2.60
C ARG A 367 20.83 13.34 -3.67
N LEU A 368 21.15 12.57 -4.71
CA LEU A 368 22.00 13.04 -5.82
C LEU A 368 21.34 14.19 -6.60
N VAL A 369 20.03 14.12 -6.81
CA VAL A 369 19.27 15.20 -7.44
C VAL A 369 19.29 16.45 -6.57
N LEU A 370 18.97 16.31 -5.28
CA LEU A 370 18.93 17.42 -4.33
C LEU A 370 20.29 18.09 -4.09
N GLN A 371 21.38 17.32 -4.13
CA GLN A 371 22.75 17.85 -3.97
C GLN A 371 23.14 18.84 -5.06
N LYS A 372 22.60 18.68 -6.27
CA LYS A 372 22.80 19.63 -7.37
C LYS A 372 22.02 20.93 -7.19
N GLU A 373 20.90 20.85 -6.47
CA GLU A 373 19.98 21.99 -6.29
C GLU A 373 20.34 22.84 -5.07
N VAL A 374 20.80 22.20 -4.00
CA VAL A 374 21.00 22.87 -2.70
C VAL A 374 22.30 22.41 -2.06
N GLU A 375 23.21 23.35 -1.90
CA GLU A 375 24.40 23.19 -1.07
C GLU A 375 24.08 23.60 0.37
N LEU A 376 24.43 22.77 1.34
CA LEU A 376 24.20 23.00 2.76
C LEU A 376 25.51 22.89 3.55
N ASP A 377 25.66 23.77 4.53
CA ASP A 377 26.77 23.72 5.49
C ASP A 377 26.67 22.48 6.41
N ALA A 378 27.81 21.88 6.70
CA ALA A 378 27.90 20.77 7.66
C ALA A 378 27.33 21.13 9.06
N ARG A 379 27.33 22.41 9.44
CA ARG A 379 26.73 22.87 10.70
C ARG A 379 25.22 22.70 10.71
N ALA A 380 24.56 22.82 9.57
CA ALA A 380 23.11 22.67 9.47
C ALA A 380 22.65 21.25 9.86
N VAL A 381 23.40 20.21 9.45
CA VAL A 381 23.07 18.83 9.78
C VAL A 381 23.25 18.52 11.27
N LEU A 382 24.24 19.13 11.93
CA LEU A 382 24.43 18.99 13.37
C LEU A 382 23.28 19.65 14.14
N ALA A 383 22.82 20.82 13.70
CA ALA A 383 21.68 21.50 14.29
C ALA A 383 20.37 20.67 14.10
N ALA A 384 20.16 20.09 12.93
CA ALA A 384 19.04 19.22 12.64
C ALA A 384 19.08 17.94 13.49
N GLU A 385 20.24 17.28 13.62
CA GLU A 385 20.37 16.10 14.47
C GLU A 385 20.06 16.42 15.95
N LEU A 386 20.59 17.52 16.48
CA LEU A 386 20.26 17.96 17.84
C LEU A 386 18.77 18.24 18.02
N ALA A 387 18.15 18.86 17.03
CA ALA A 387 16.72 19.11 17.04
C ALA A 387 15.93 17.81 17.05
N PHE A 388 16.28 16.85 16.20
CA PHE A 388 15.68 15.53 16.13
C PHE A 388 15.80 14.78 17.47
N VAL A 389 17.00 14.76 18.06
CA VAL A 389 17.25 14.10 19.35
C VAL A 389 16.45 14.76 20.48
N ASP A 390 16.33 16.10 20.47
CA ASP A 390 15.52 16.82 21.48
C ASP A 390 14.04 16.49 21.37
N ASP A 391 13.53 16.44 20.15
CA ASP A 391 12.10 16.24 19.89
C ASP A 391 11.68 14.77 20.12
N HIS A 392 12.41 13.81 19.55
CA HIS A 392 12.08 12.39 19.59
C HIS A 392 12.58 11.68 20.87
N PHE A 393 13.71 12.10 21.40
CA PHE A 393 14.40 11.43 22.52
C PHE A 393 14.59 12.34 23.74
N ARG A 394 13.93 13.50 23.80
CA ARG A 394 14.01 14.47 24.92
C ARG A 394 15.46 14.88 25.24
N GLY A 395 16.29 15.00 24.21
CA GLY A 395 17.71 15.34 24.34
C GLY A 395 18.61 14.16 24.73
N ASN A 396 18.07 12.95 24.89
CA ASN A 396 18.85 11.76 25.26
C ASN A 396 19.56 11.15 24.05
N VAL A 397 20.83 11.57 23.83
CA VAL A 397 21.67 11.09 22.74
C VAL A 397 21.94 9.57 22.83
N SER A 398 22.07 9.02 24.03
CA SER A 398 22.31 7.57 24.21
C SER A 398 21.11 6.75 23.76
N ALA A 399 19.89 7.17 24.08
CA ALA A 399 18.66 6.53 23.62
C ALA A 399 18.52 6.62 22.10
N TYR A 400 18.86 7.77 21.50
CA TYR A 400 18.89 7.93 20.05
C TYR A 400 19.87 6.95 19.39
N LEU A 401 21.11 6.85 19.88
CA LEU A 401 22.11 5.94 19.33
C LEU A 401 21.69 4.47 19.48
N ALA A 402 21.09 4.11 20.59
CA ALA A 402 20.52 2.76 20.80
C ALA A 402 19.38 2.47 19.82
N ALA A 403 18.50 3.44 19.55
CA ALA A 403 17.44 3.29 18.55
C ALA A 403 17.99 3.10 17.13
N LEU A 404 19.00 3.87 16.73
CA LEU A 404 19.68 3.67 15.44
C LEU A 404 20.32 2.27 15.35
N GLN A 405 20.96 1.80 16.41
CA GLN A 405 21.57 0.48 16.44
C GLN A 405 20.51 -0.62 16.28
N LYS A 406 19.34 -0.46 16.90
CA LYS A 406 18.23 -1.42 16.79
C LYS A 406 17.77 -1.65 15.35
N ILE A 407 17.78 -0.60 14.52
CA ILE A 407 17.42 -0.70 13.10
C ILE A 407 18.66 -0.83 12.17
N ALA A 408 19.82 -1.11 12.73
CA ALA A 408 21.09 -1.24 12.00
C ALA A 408 21.45 0.00 11.13
N LEU A 409 21.01 1.20 11.52
CA LEU A 409 21.31 2.46 10.85
C LEU A 409 22.48 3.16 11.52
N SER A 410 23.52 3.50 10.73
CA SER A 410 24.63 4.28 11.26
C SER A 410 24.23 5.74 11.51
N ARG A 411 24.88 6.40 12.48
CA ARG A 411 24.69 7.83 12.73
C ARG A 411 24.98 8.68 11.49
N GLY A 412 25.97 8.29 10.67
CA GLY A 412 26.28 8.95 9.40
C GLY A 412 25.12 8.86 8.41
N ALA A 413 24.50 7.68 8.28
CA ALA A 413 23.35 7.50 7.40
C ALA A 413 22.12 8.28 7.91
N ALA A 414 21.87 8.29 9.23
CA ALA A 414 20.82 9.10 9.83
C ALA A 414 21.00 10.60 9.58
N ARG A 415 22.22 11.12 9.72
CA ARG A 415 22.55 12.50 9.35
C ARG A 415 22.35 12.77 7.86
N GLY A 416 22.63 11.77 7.01
CA GLY A 416 22.33 11.86 5.58
C GLY A 416 20.85 12.09 5.30
N LEU A 417 19.95 11.36 5.98
CA LEU A 417 18.50 11.55 5.84
C LEU A 417 18.03 12.93 6.32
N LEU A 418 18.57 13.42 7.45
CA LEU A 418 18.28 14.77 7.94
C LEU A 418 18.77 15.86 6.96
N LEU A 419 19.92 15.64 6.33
CA LEU A 419 20.46 16.55 5.33
C LEU A 419 19.58 16.58 4.07
N ASP A 420 19.07 15.42 3.66
CA ASP A 420 18.15 15.32 2.53
C ASP A 420 16.82 16.03 2.85
N GLU A 421 16.31 15.93 4.08
CA GLU A 421 15.13 16.66 4.52
C GLU A 421 15.32 18.18 4.50
N LEU A 422 16.46 18.68 4.98
CA LEU A 422 16.80 20.10 4.89
C LEU A 422 16.85 20.58 3.42
N ARG A 423 17.37 19.75 2.50
CA ARG A 423 17.39 20.07 1.06
C ARG A 423 15.97 20.07 0.48
N ARG A 424 15.13 19.07 0.84
CA ARG A 424 13.72 19.04 0.44
C ARG A 424 13.01 20.31 0.84
N ASP A 425 13.18 20.75 2.08
CA ASP A 425 12.54 21.97 2.58
C ASP A 425 13.03 23.22 1.81
N ALA A 426 14.31 23.28 1.51
CA ALA A 426 14.88 24.37 0.73
C ALA A 426 14.33 24.41 -0.71
N VAL A 427 14.13 23.25 -1.35
CA VAL A 427 13.52 23.16 -2.68
C VAL A 427 12.03 23.46 -2.60
N ARG A 428 11.30 22.90 -1.63
CA ARG A 428 9.85 23.17 -1.41
C ARG A 428 9.57 24.66 -1.20
N ALA A 429 10.46 25.37 -0.55
CA ALA A 429 10.34 26.81 -0.32
C ALA A 429 10.35 27.65 -1.62
N ARG A 430 10.90 27.11 -2.73
CA ARG A 430 10.92 27.79 -4.04
C ARG A 430 9.56 27.82 -4.72
N PHE A 431 8.64 26.91 -4.35
CA PHE A 431 7.32 26.83 -4.96
C PHE A 431 6.35 27.83 -4.31
N THR A 432 5.68 28.62 -5.14
CA THR A 432 4.64 29.56 -4.69
C THR A 432 3.28 28.94 -5.01
N PRO A 433 2.55 28.42 -4.02
CA PRO A 433 1.24 27.83 -4.25
C PRO A 433 0.20 28.90 -4.61
N ALA A 434 -0.80 28.49 -5.37
CA ALA A 434 -1.99 29.33 -5.56
C ALA A 434 -2.73 29.51 -4.23
N ARG A 435 -3.40 30.65 -4.07
CA ARG A 435 -4.18 30.93 -2.86
C ARG A 435 -5.35 29.95 -2.74
N PRO A 436 -5.50 29.24 -1.61
CA PRO A 436 -6.60 28.31 -1.41
C PRO A 436 -7.98 28.99 -1.53
N GLY A 437 -8.91 28.32 -2.21
CA GLY A 437 -10.29 28.78 -2.35
C GLY A 437 -11.10 28.58 -1.07
N ALA A 438 -12.25 29.26 -0.98
CA ALA A 438 -13.14 29.16 0.18
C ALA A 438 -13.64 27.73 0.43
N GLN A 439 -13.92 26.97 -0.63
CA GLN A 439 -14.34 25.57 -0.54
C GLN A 439 -13.25 24.71 0.09
N GLN A 440 -12.00 24.79 -0.38
CA GLN A 440 -10.87 24.04 0.17
C GLN A 440 -10.64 24.34 1.65
N ILE A 441 -10.82 25.60 2.08
CA ILE A 441 -10.70 26.00 3.47
C ILE A 441 -11.83 25.38 4.31
N SER A 442 -13.06 25.36 3.80
CA SER A 442 -14.21 24.76 4.47
C SER A 442 -14.06 23.24 4.59
N GLU A 443 -13.64 22.57 3.51
CA GLU A 443 -13.37 21.15 3.49
C GLU A 443 -12.26 20.77 4.48
N PHE A 444 -11.15 21.52 4.49
CA PHE A 444 -10.07 21.31 5.46
C PHE A 444 -10.57 21.42 6.89
N HIS A 445 -11.31 22.51 7.22
CA HIS A 445 -11.84 22.73 8.55
C HIS A 445 -12.76 21.60 9.02
N THR A 446 -13.59 21.07 8.12
CA THR A 446 -14.49 19.95 8.41
C THR A 446 -13.71 18.63 8.57
N THR A 447 -12.80 18.35 7.63
CA THR A 447 -12.04 17.09 7.61
C THR A 447 -11.08 16.97 8.78
N TYR A 448 -10.39 18.07 9.12
CA TYR A 448 -9.37 18.11 10.16
C TYR A 448 -9.85 18.72 11.47
N GLY A 449 -11.16 18.92 11.63
CA GLY A 449 -11.76 19.52 12.82
C GLY A 449 -11.44 18.82 14.14
N GLY A 450 -11.11 17.53 14.10
CA GLY A 450 -10.67 16.74 15.25
C GLY A 450 -9.21 16.94 15.66
N LEU A 451 -8.39 17.68 14.90
CA LEU A 451 -7.02 17.99 15.28
C LEU A 451 -6.97 19.05 16.38
N ARG A 452 -5.98 18.93 17.27
CA ARG A 452 -5.71 19.95 18.27
C ARG A 452 -5.19 21.21 17.61
N ALA A 453 -5.64 22.35 18.14
CA ALA A 453 -5.22 23.66 17.70
C ALA A 453 -4.90 24.53 18.91
N ARG A 454 -3.92 25.43 18.78
CA ARG A 454 -3.51 26.32 19.87
C ARG A 454 -3.01 27.66 19.35
N LEU A 455 -3.50 28.73 19.92
CA LEU A 455 -2.98 30.07 19.62
C LEU A 455 -1.63 30.27 20.29
N VAL A 456 -0.64 30.70 19.52
CA VAL A 456 0.74 30.86 20.00
C VAL A 456 1.42 32.10 19.42
N GLU A 457 2.47 32.51 20.09
CA GLU A 457 3.41 33.54 19.63
C GLU A 457 4.83 32.97 19.60
N THR A 458 5.60 33.30 18.57
CA THR A 458 6.97 32.84 18.34
C THR A 458 7.93 34.02 18.25
N ALA A 459 9.18 33.82 18.67
CA ALA A 459 10.20 34.88 18.64
C ALA A 459 10.58 35.34 17.22
N ARG A 460 10.29 34.55 16.21
CA ARG A 460 10.53 34.84 14.78
C ARG A 460 9.43 34.25 13.91
N PRO A 461 9.24 34.74 12.68
CA PRO A 461 8.30 34.15 11.73
C PRO A 461 8.60 32.66 11.48
N VAL A 462 7.56 31.84 11.41
CA VAL A 462 7.68 30.39 11.19
C VAL A 462 6.73 29.92 10.10
N ALA A 463 7.16 28.94 9.32
CA ALA A 463 6.41 28.43 8.17
C ALA A 463 5.04 27.85 8.57
N TRP A 464 4.96 27.16 9.70
CA TRP A 464 3.72 26.55 10.21
C TRP A 464 2.70 27.57 10.78
N LEU A 465 3.07 28.84 10.93
CA LEU A 465 2.17 29.99 11.12
C LEU A 465 2.00 30.83 9.85
N GLY A 466 2.35 30.29 8.68
CA GLY A 466 2.27 31.05 7.42
C GLY A 466 3.24 32.22 7.32
N GLY A 467 4.44 32.11 7.93
CA GLY A 467 5.44 33.17 7.94
C GLY A 467 5.15 34.29 8.95
N ARG A 468 4.29 34.05 9.96
CA ARG A 468 3.93 35.00 11.01
C ARG A 468 4.62 34.64 12.33
N THR A 469 4.64 35.59 13.26
CA THR A 469 5.11 35.37 14.63
C THR A 469 3.96 35.05 15.59
N ARG A 470 2.71 35.24 15.19
CA ARG A 470 1.53 34.96 16.00
C ARG A 470 0.44 34.32 15.14
N GLY A 471 -0.18 33.24 15.63
CA GLY A 471 -1.25 32.55 14.93
C GLY A 471 -1.63 31.25 15.58
N LEU A 472 -2.57 30.56 14.97
CA LEU A 472 -3.04 29.27 15.39
C LEU A 472 -2.08 28.17 14.87
N ALA A 473 -1.49 27.41 15.77
CA ALA A 473 -0.77 26.19 15.46
C ALA A 473 -1.79 25.04 15.37
N ILE A 474 -1.73 24.23 14.31
CA ILE A 474 -2.58 23.06 14.10
C ILE A 474 -1.70 21.80 14.25
N GLU A 475 -2.17 20.82 15.00
CA GLU A 475 -1.52 19.52 15.18
C GLU A 475 -1.23 18.89 13.80
N THR A 476 -0.16 18.11 13.68
CA THR A 476 0.38 17.57 12.43
C THR A 476 1.11 18.59 11.55
N PHE A 477 0.74 19.89 11.61
CA PHE A 477 1.35 20.96 10.81
C PHE A 477 2.33 21.82 11.61
N ALA A 478 2.31 21.70 12.92
CA ALA A 478 3.20 22.39 13.84
C ALA A 478 3.89 21.40 14.78
N PRO A 479 5.06 21.73 15.38
CA PRO A 479 5.75 20.84 16.32
C PRO A 479 4.85 20.39 17.45
N THR A 480 4.78 19.07 17.70
CA THR A 480 3.86 18.43 18.67
C THR A 480 4.02 18.98 20.08
N ARG A 481 5.24 19.32 20.48
CA ARG A 481 5.54 19.88 21.79
C ARG A 481 4.79 21.18 22.12
N ILE A 482 4.33 21.94 21.12
CA ILE A 482 3.55 23.17 21.30
C ILE A 482 2.29 22.90 22.12
N PHE A 483 1.65 21.77 21.90
CA PHE A 483 0.37 21.41 22.53
C PHE A 483 0.49 20.97 23.99
N SER A 484 1.71 20.70 24.46
CA SER A 484 2.02 20.35 25.86
C SER A 484 2.71 21.46 26.65
N LEU A 485 3.02 22.62 26.04
CA LEU A 485 3.64 23.73 26.75
C LEU A 485 2.66 24.37 27.72
N ALA A 486 2.93 24.32 29.02
CA ALA A 486 2.13 25.03 30.03
C ALA A 486 2.40 26.56 30.05
N ARG A 487 3.58 26.97 29.62
CA ARG A 487 4.04 28.38 29.61
C ARG A 487 5.05 28.58 28.49
N ARG A 488 5.59 29.78 28.37
CA ARG A 488 6.70 30.10 27.46
C ARG A 488 7.79 29.04 27.51
N GLY A 489 8.18 28.53 26.38
CA GLY A 489 9.15 27.43 26.25
C GLY A 489 9.81 27.42 24.89
N PHE A 490 10.55 26.35 24.62
CA PHE A 490 11.25 26.20 23.35
C PHE A 490 10.79 24.94 22.64
N VAL A 491 10.58 25.05 21.34
CA VAL A 491 10.46 23.91 20.44
C VAL A 491 11.65 23.90 19.50
N ARG A 492 12.10 22.71 19.16
CA ARG A 492 13.12 22.54 18.14
C ARG A 492 12.47 22.10 16.82
N THR A 493 13.05 22.54 15.75
CA THR A 493 12.72 22.15 14.38
C THR A 493 14.03 21.82 13.67
N ILE A 494 13.97 21.17 12.53
CA ILE A 494 15.16 20.90 11.70
C ILE A 494 15.93 22.20 11.34
N HIS A 495 15.28 23.36 11.43
CA HIS A 495 15.88 24.69 11.22
C HIS A 495 16.33 25.38 12.52
N GLY A 496 16.41 24.65 13.63
CA GLY A 496 16.90 25.13 14.91
C GLY A 496 15.82 25.38 15.95
N ARG A 497 16.22 26.00 17.06
CA ARG A 497 15.39 26.23 18.24
C ARG A 497 14.56 27.50 18.09
N ILE A 498 13.27 27.39 18.43
CA ILE A 498 12.30 28.49 18.36
C ILE A 498 11.66 28.65 19.74
N GLU A 499 11.66 29.87 20.24
CA GLU A 499 10.92 30.21 21.45
C GLU A 499 9.43 30.37 21.11
N VAL A 500 8.57 29.72 21.88
CA VAL A 500 7.12 29.72 21.71
C VAL A 500 6.44 30.09 23.02
N ARG A 501 5.50 31.02 22.96
CA ARG A 501 4.62 31.38 24.05
C ARG A 501 3.20 30.95 23.71
N PRO A 502 2.60 29.99 24.42
CA PRO A 502 1.17 29.73 24.33
C PRO A 502 0.40 30.98 24.77
N LEU A 503 -0.63 31.31 24.02
CA LEU A 503 -1.50 32.47 24.33
C LEU A 503 -2.86 32.02 24.86
N ASP A 504 -3.21 30.77 24.65
CA ASP A 504 -4.49 30.19 25.02
C ASP A 504 -4.34 28.67 25.30
N ASP A 505 -5.42 28.06 25.75
CA ASP A 505 -5.50 26.61 25.92
C ASP A 505 -5.53 25.85 24.58
N THR A 506 -5.23 24.58 24.64
CA THR A 506 -5.36 23.69 23.48
C THR A 506 -6.82 23.30 23.29
N VAL A 507 -7.37 23.55 22.10
CA VAL A 507 -8.75 23.22 21.72
C VAL A 507 -8.75 22.39 20.43
N TYR A 508 -9.90 21.91 20.01
CA TYR A 508 -10.05 21.26 18.71
C TYR A 508 -10.31 22.27 17.59
N LEU A 509 -9.69 22.09 16.44
CA LEU A 509 -9.82 22.99 15.28
C LEU A 509 -11.29 23.24 14.90
N GLY A 510 -12.12 22.20 14.91
CA GLY A 510 -13.55 22.29 14.56
C GLY A 510 -14.38 23.10 15.53
N THR A 511 -13.87 23.45 16.74
CA THR A 511 -14.54 24.33 17.68
C THR A 511 -14.21 25.81 17.47
N ILE A 512 -13.22 26.10 16.59
CA ILE A 512 -12.80 27.46 16.28
C ILE A 512 -13.59 27.96 15.06
N PRO A 513 -14.15 29.16 15.09
CA PRO A 513 -14.81 29.73 13.92
C PRO A 513 -13.88 29.73 12.70
N ILE A 514 -14.39 29.30 11.55
CA ILE A 514 -13.61 29.16 10.32
C ILE A 514 -12.89 30.47 9.92
N ALA A 515 -13.48 31.62 10.22
CA ALA A 515 -12.88 32.92 9.96
C ALA A 515 -11.58 33.14 10.76
N GLU A 516 -11.54 32.67 12.01
CA GLU A 516 -10.37 32.72 12.88
C GLU A 516 -9.32 31.66 12.51
N ALA A 517 -9.77 30.46 12.16
CA ALA A 517 -8.91 29.37 11.75
C ALA A 517 -8.31 29.55 10.34
N ARG A 518 -8.96 30.35 9.47
CA ARG A 518 -8.60 30.54 8.06
C ARG A 518 -7.11 30.76 7.82
N PRO A 519 -6.39 31.66 8.50
CA PRO A 519 -4.98 31.90 8.20
C PRO A 519 -4.09 30.69 8.47
N ALA A 520 -4.43 29.86 9.46
CA ALA A 520 -3.69 28.65 9.78
C ALA A 520 -4.02 27.53 8.78
N ILE A 521 -5.28 27.43 8.35
CA ILE A 521 -5.72 26.49 7.31
C ILE A 521 -5.05 26.83 5.97
N GLU A 522 -5.03 28.12 5.58
CA GLU A 522 -4.33 28.57 4.36
C GLU A 522 -2.83 28.21 4.42
N ALA A 523 -2.18 28.36 5.56
CA ALA A 523 -0.78 27.99 5.75
C ALA A 523 -0.57 26.48 5.58
N SER A 524 -1.48 25.67 6.11
CA SER A 524 -1.45 24.20 6.02
C SER A 524 -1.70 23.73 4.59
N LEU A 525 -2.70 24.27 3.91
CA LEU A 525 -3.01 23.99 2.49
C LEU A 525 -1.85 24.39 1.57
N ASN A 526 -1.23 25.55 1.82
CA ASN A 526 -0.05 25.99 1.08
C ASN A 526 1.15 25.06 1.30
N ARG A 527 1.27 24.46 2.48
CA ARG A 527 2.29 23.44 2.74
C ARG A 527 2.05 22.18 1.89
N PHE A 528 0.81 21.68 1.84
CA PHE A 528 0.45 20.56 0.96
C PHE A 528 0.77 20.87 -0.50
N ALA A 529 0.28 22.00 -1.01
CA ALA A 529 0.52 22.38 -2.40
C ALA A 529 2.02 22.51 -2.74
N ARG A 530 2.86 22.89 -1.77
CA ARG A 530 4.32 22.88 -1.95
C ARG A 530 4.89 21.46 -1.99
N VAL A 531 4.34 20.54 -1.20
CA VAL A 531 4.73 19.12 -1.23
C VAL A 531 4.38 18.54 -2.58
N ASP A 532 3.15 18.73 -3.06
CA ASP A 532 2.70 18.24 -4.38
C ASP A 532 3.57 18.80 -5.51
N ALA A 533 3.86 20.11 -5.47
CA ALA A 533 4.73 20.75 -6.46
C ALA A 533 6.16 20.20 -6.43
N TYR A 534 6.67 19.92 -5.22
CA TYR A 534 7.98 19.30 -5.05
C TYR A 534 8.00 17.87 -5.62
N GLU A 535 7.00 17.06 -5.30
CA GLU A 535 6.91 15.68 -5.80
C GLU A 535 6.83 15.64 -7.33
N ALA A 536 6.02 16.51 -7.93
CA ALA A 536 5.94 16.64 -9.38
C ALA A 536 7.25 17.12 -10.01
N TRP A 537 7.98 18.01 -9.34
CA TRP A 537 9.31 18.45 -9.76
C TRP A 537 10.34 17.32 -9.61
N LEU A 538 10.34 16.63 -8.46
CA LEU A 538 11.27 15.53 -8.17
C LEU A 538 11.10 14.41 -9.20
N ALA A 539 9.88 13.97 -9.45
CA ALA A 539 9.60 12.93 -10.44
C ALA A 539 10.18 13.27 -11.83
N LYS A 540 10.06 14.54 -12.26
CA LYS A 540 10.66 14.99 -13.51
C LYS A 540 12.19 15.04 -13.47
N ALA A 541 12.77 15.42 -12.34
CA ALA A 541 14.22 15.50 -12.17
C ALA A 541 14.85 14.10 -12.11
N GLU A 542 14.21 13.17 -11.39
CA GLU A 542 14.60 11.76 -11.33
C GLU A 542 14.45 11.08 -12.70
N ALA A 543 13.34 11.30 -13.40
CA ALA A 543 13.13 10.76 -14.74
C ALA A 543 14.23 11.21 -15.72
N ARG A 544 14.63 12.48 -15.66
CA ARG A 544 15.75 12.99 -16.46
C ARG A 544 17.07 12.34 -16.07
N ALA A 545 17.35 12.20 -14.77
CA ALA A 545 18.58 11.56 -14.30
C ALA A 545 18.64 10.08 -14.71
N LEU A 546 17.49 9.39 -14.70
CA LEU A 546 17.39 7.98 -15.06
C LEU A 546 17.37 7.73 -16.57
N ALA A 547 17.00 8.70 -17.38
CA ALA A 547 16.99 8.56 -18.84
C ALA A 547 18.38 8.26 -19.41
N GLU A 548 19.45 8.77 -18.76
CA GLU A 548 20.84 8.55 -19.13
C GLU A 548 21.57 7.61 -18.15
N ALA A 549 20.81 6.92 -17.28
CA ALA A 549 21.40 6.06 -16.27
C ALA A 549 21.87 4.73 -16.86
N VAL A 550 23.03 4.31 -16.40
CA VAL A 550 23.59 2.98 -16.64
C VAL A 550 23.59 2.24 -15.30
N CYS A 551 22.71 1.24 -15.14
CA CYS A 551 22.51 0.53 -13.88
C CYS A 551 22.71 -0.98 -14.03
N VAL A 552 23.06 -1.65 -12.91
CA VAL A 552 22.90 -3.10 -12.78
C VAL A 552 21.41 -3.44 -12.86
N ALA A 553 21.04 -4.53 -13.53
CA ALA A 553 19.68 -4.82 -14.00
C ALA A 553 18.55 -4.61 -12.96
N ASP A 554 18.73 -5.00 -11.72
CA ASP A 554 17.66 -4.90 -10.70
C ASP A 554 17.79 -3.70 -9.74
N GLU A 555 18.67 -2.75 -10.05
CA GLU A 555 19.03 -1.66 -9.13
C GLU A 555 18.52 -0.28 -9.57
N LEU A 556 17.58 -0.22 -10.53
CA LEU A 556 16.98 1.05 -10.94
C LEU A 556 16.08 1.58 -9.82
N PRO A 557 16.38 2.73 -9.23
CA PRO A 557 15.56 3.29 -8.15
C PRO A 557 14.21 3.75 -8.65
N THR A 558 13.20 3.58 -7.82
CA THR A 558 11.85 4.13 -8.01
C THR A 558 11.64 5.28 -7.05
N SER A 559 10.80 6.24 -7.42
CA SER A 559 10.54 7.39 -6.55
C SER A 559 9.95 6.94 -5.21
N ALA A 560 10.60 7.35 -4.13
CA ALA A 560 10.12 7.14 -2.76
C ALA A 560 10.66 8.26 -1.87
N VAL A 561 9.80 8.84 -1.05
CA VAL A 561 10.18 9.82 -0.03
C VAL A 561 10.05 9.15 1.33
N LEU A 562 11.16 9.10 2.06
CA LEU A 562 11.21 8.57 3.42
C LEU A 562 12.09 9.50 4.27
N THR A 563 11.67 9.74 5.50
CA THR A 563 12.37 10.58 6.46
C THR A 563 12.93 9.77 7.62
N LEU A 564 13.76 10.37 8.46
CA LEU A 564 14.22 9.73 9.68
C LEU A 564 13.08 9.52 10.69
N ASP A 565 12.03 10.36 10.65
CA ASP A 565 10.81 10.22 11.46
C ASP A 565 10.06 8.92 11.14
N ASP A 566 10.06 8.51 9.86
CA ASP A 566 9.42 7.27 9.43
C ASP A 566 10.15 6.03 9.96
N LEU A 567 11.45 6.12 10.18
CA LEU A 567 12.29 5.03 10.69
C LEU A 567 12.36 5.00 12.21
N LEU A 568 12.34 6.16 12.86
CA LEU A 568 12.45 6.34 14.30
C LEU A 568 11.26 7.14 14.83
N PRO A 569 10.09 6.52 15.00
CA PRO A 569 8.91 7.19 15.53
C PRO A 569 9.16 7.73 16.95
N PHE A 570 8.37 8.71 17.34
CA PHE A 570 8.43 9.30 18.68
C PHE A 570 8.39 8.23 19.77
N VAL A 571 9.29 8.31 20.73
CA VAL A 571 9.22 7.50 21.94
C VAL A 571 8.04 8.03 22.76
N THR A 572 6.90 7.35 22.66
CA THR A 572 5.76 7.62 23.54
C THR A 572 6.21 7.40 24.97
N ALA A 573 6.05 8.42 25.84
CA ALA A 573 6.28 8.24 27.24
C ALA A 573 5.37 7.09 27.74
N PRO A 574 5.84 6.17 28.59
CA PRO A 574 4.91 5.38 29.37
C PRO A 574 3.98 6.36 30.08
N ALA A 575 2.67 6.14 30.01
CA ALA A 575 1.70 6.89 30.75
C ALA A 575 2.14 6.91 32.20
N ALA A 576 2.39 8.11 32.77
CA ALA A 576 2.79 8.30 34.14
C ALA A 576 1.62 8.01 35.07
#